data_a76fcdebe9eed990ddc2df61f89ce49e
#
_entry.id   a76fcdebe9eed990ddc2df61f89ce49e
#
_cell.length_a   1.000
_cell.length_b   1.000
_cell.length_c   1.000
_cell.angle_alpha   90.00
_cell.angle_beta   90.00
_cell.angle_gamma   90.00
#
_symmetry.space_group_name_H-M   'P 1'
#
loop_
_entity.id
_entity.type
_entity.pdbx_description
1 polymer ?
#
loop_
_entity_poly.entity_id
_entity_poly.type
_entity_poly.pdbx_seq_one_letter_code
_entity_poly.pdbx_strand_id
1 'polypeptide(L)'
;MSKKPTKAPAKKVVTKKPRAKKPLPKLAVVKKPKTSSAAPSPKPAMAKRDKAAVVKERVLITGAAGFLGSHLCDRFLKEGYHVVAMDNLITGRLKNIEHLFKRSDFEFYHHDVSTFVHVPGDLKYILHFASPASPIDYLKIPIQTLKVSSLGTHNLLGLAKAKGARILVASTSEVYGDP
;
A
#
# COMPACT_ATOMS: atom_id res chain seq x y z
N MET A 1 18.03 59.75 -30.11
CA MET A 1 17.52 60.07 -28.78
C MET A 1 17.48 58.72 -27.98
N SER A 2 18.47 58.52 -27.12
CA SER A 2 18.69 57.31 -26.39
C SER A 2 17.95 57.36 -25.04
N LYS A 3 17.00 56.40 -24.77
CA LYS A 3 16.31 56.30 -23.49
C LYS A 3 17.10 55.37 -22.54
N LYS A 4 17.57 55.92 -21.40
CA LYS A 4 18.21 55.18 -20.29
C LYS A 4 17.21 54.23 -19.61
N PRO A 5 17.66 53.03 -19.18
CA PRO A 5 16.81 52.14 -18.38
C PRO A 5 16.73 52.61 -16.92
N THR A 6 15.52 52.64 -16.38
CA THR A 6 15.21 53.00 -14.98
C THR A 6 15.48 51.77 -14.06
N LYS A 7 16.31 51.95 -13.03
CA LYS A 7 16.61 50.98 -12.00
C LYS A 7 15.42 50.77 -11.05
N ALA A 8 14.93 49.51 -10.89
CA ALA A 8 13.94 49.14 -9.90
C ALA A 8 14.55 49.11 -8.48
N PRO A 9 13.79 49.44 -7.40
CA PRO A 9 14.30 49.49 -6.04
C PRO A 9 14.44 48.09 -5.46
N ALA A 10 15.56 47.81 -4.74
CA ALA A 10 15.88 46.58 -4.06
C ALA A 10 14.94 46.32 -2.86
N LYS A 11 14.28 45.16 -2.84
CA LYS A 11 13.48 44.70 -1.69
C LYS A 11 14.39 44.31 -0.53
N LYS A 12 14.22 44.93 0.65
CA LYS A 12 14.87 44.58 1.90
C LYS A 12 14.43 43.17 2.35
N VAL A 13 15.38 42.26 2.46
CA VAL A 13 15.18 40.93 3.06
C VAL A 13 15.16 41.08 4.57
N VAL A 14 14.01 40.82 5.18
CA VAL A 14 13.86 40.81 6.63
C VAL A 14 14.24 39.38 7.14
N THR A 15 15.41 39.28 7.73
CA THR A 15 15.85 38.02 8.38
C THR A 15 15.16 37.87 9.74
N LYS A 16 14.25 36.89 9.89
CA LYS A 16 13.65 36.50 11.17
C LYS A 16 14.67 35.71 11.99
N LYS A 17 14.94 36.18 13.23
CA LYS A 17 15.74 35.45 14.25
C LYS A 17 15.14 34.06 14.53
N PRO A 18 15.95 33.03 14.73
CA PRO A 18 15.47 31.69 15.09
C PRO A 18 14.87 31.68 16.50
N ARG A 19 13.68 31.12 16.59
CA ARG A 19 12.92 30.94 17.85
C ARG A 19 13.56 29.83 18.70
N ALA A 20 13.91 30.13 19.96
CA ALA A 20 14.49 29.19 20.89
C ALA A 20 13.60 27.97 21.10
N LYS A 21 14.19 26.77 20.97
CA LYS A 21 13.51 25.47 21.21
C LYS A 21 13.27 25.28 22.72
N LYS A 22 12.01 25.06 23.11
CA LYS A 22 11.66 24.63 24.48
C LYS A 22 12.21 23.22 24.73
N PRO A 23 12.75 22.95 25.97
CA PRO A 23 13.22 21.61 26.31
C PRO A 23 12.04 20.63 26.44
N LEU A 24 12.25 19.39 25.95
CA LEU A 24 11.30 18.27 26.05
C LEU A 24 11.13 17.83 27.52
N PRO A 25 9.91 17.43 27.95
CA PRO A 25 9.68 16.89 29.29
C PRO A 25 10.39 15.52 29.43
N LYS A 26 11.05 15.33 30.62
CA LYS A 26 11.71 14.07 30.96
C LYS A 26 10.69 12.95 31.10
N LEU A 27 10.89 11.84 30.40
CA LEU A 27 10.07 10.63 30.58
C LEU A 27 10.25 10.08 32.00
N ALA A 28 9.11 9.86 32.67
CA ALA A 28 9.04 9.18 33.96
C ALA A 28 9.37 7.68 33.79
N VAL A 29 10.32 7.18 34.57
CA VAL A 29 10.68 5.76 34.62
C VAL A 29 9.56 4.98 35.32
N VAL A 30 8.87 4.12 34.57
CA VAL A 30 7.84 3.21 35.10
C VAL A 30 8.54 2.05 35.82
N LYS A 31 8.36 1.94 37.15
CA LYS A 31 8.84 0.83 37.96
C LYS A 31 8.07 -0.45 37.62
N LYS A 32 8.81 -1.55 37.36
CA LYS A 32 8.25 -2.91 37.14
C LYS A 32 7.47 -3.38 38.36
N PRO A 33 6.28 -4.00 38.22
CA PRO A 33 5.58 -4.64 39.35
C PRO A 33 6.31 -5.92 39.77
N LYS A 34 6.33 -6.17 41.08
CA LYS A 34 6.91 -7.38 41.70
C LYS A 34 6.04 -8.59 41.38
N THR A 35 6.69 -9.68 40.99
CA THR A 35 6.07 -10.99 40.73
C THR A 35 5.53 -11.57 42.04
N SER A 36 4.23 -11.87 42.12
CA SER A 36 3.61 -12.72 43.14
C SER A 36 3.47 -14.13 42.61
N SER A 37 3.72 -15.11 43.51
CA SER A 37 3.76 -16.54 43.29
C SER A 37 2.52 -17.11 42.61
N ALA A 38 2.72 -17.89 41.55
CA ALA A 38 1.67 -18.57 40.80
C ALA A 38 1.19 -19.83 41.49
N ALA A 39 -0.15 -19.94 41.62
CA ALA A 39 -0.82 -21.19 41.91
C ALA A 39 -0.84 -22.09 40.64
N PRO A 40 -0.86 -23.42 40.72
CA PRO A 40 -0.78 -24.34 39.57
C PRO A 40 -2.08 -24.24 38.74
N SER A 41 -1.91 -23.95 37.44
CA SER A 41 -3.00 -23.91 36.47
C SER A 41 -3.54 -25.31 36.16
N PRO A 42 -4.86 -25.51 35.96
CA PRO A 42 -5.43 -26.80 35.57
C PRO A 42 -4.98 -27.16 34.14
N LYS A 43 -4.67 -28.45 33.94
CA LYS A 43 -4.31 -29.02 32.63
C LYS A 43 -5.44 -28.77 31.63
N PRO A 44 -5.15 -28.25 30.41
CA PRO A 44 -6.16 -28.06 29.40
C PRO A 44 -6.69 -29.46 28.96
N ALA A 45 -8.02 -29.62 29.04
CA ALA A 45 -8.71 -30.76 28.44
C ALA A 45 -8.43 -30.79 26.93
N MET A 46 -8.08 -31.94 26.39
CA MET A 46 -7.91 -32.17 24.95
C MET A 46 -9.21 -31.85 24.23
N ALA A 47 -9.34 -30.62 23.72
CA ALA A 47 -10.36 -30.26 22.75
C ALA A 47 -10.13 -31.11 21.48
N LYS A 48 -11.19 -31.77 21.02
CA LYS A 48 -11.21 -32.51 19.75
C LYS A 48 -10.64 -31.62 18.68
N ARG A 49 -9.60 -32.08 17.97
CA ARG A 49 -9.05 -31.41 16.79
C ARG A 49 -10.15 -31.36 15.74
N ASP A 50 -10.86 -30.24 15.67
CA ASP A 50 -11.68 -29.93 14.54
C ASP A 50 -10.77 -29.93 13.28
N LYS A 51 -11.31 -30.49 12.18
CA LYS A 51 -10.62 -30.63 10.91
C LYS A 51 -9.92 -29.31 10.61
N ALA A 52 -8.58 -29.31 10.55
CA ALA A 52 -7.79 -28.13 10.30
C ALA A 52 -8.35 -27.47 9.04
N ALA A 53 -8.93 -26.29 9.17
CA ALA A 53 -9.35 -25.49 8.04
C ALA A 53 -8.09 -25.27 7.19
N VAL A 54 -8.12 -25.69 5.93
CA VAL A 54 -7.00 -25.47 5.00
C VAL A 54 -6.79 -23.98 4.93
N VAL A 55 -5.72 -23.47 5.54
CA VAL A 55 -5.37 -22.05 5.50
C VAL A 55 -5.01 -21.73 4.07
N LYS A 56 -5.89 -20.99 3.39
CA LYS A 56 -5.65 -20.56 2.01
C LYS A 56 -4.47 -19.61 1.98
N GLU A 57 -3.55 -19.83 1.05
CA GLU A 57 -2.48 -18.87 0.78
C GLU A 57 -3.06 -17.54 0.29
N ARG A 58 -2.50 -16.43 0.78
CA ARG A 58 -3.04 -15.09 0.48
C ARG A 58 -2.21 -14.40 -0.60
N VAL A 59 -2.90 -13.73 -1.51
CA VAL A 59 -2.32 -12.91 -2.58
C VAL A 59 -2.88 -11.49 -2.53
N LEU A 60 -1.99 -10.50 -2.53
CA LEU A 60 -2.37 -9.10 -2.72
C LEU A 60 -2.34 -8.77 -4.20
N ILE A 61 -3.45 -8.22 -4.73
CA ILE A 61 -3.56 -7.74 -6.11
C ILE A 61 -3.88 -6.25 -6.05
N THR A 62 -2.97 -5.39 -6.53
CA THR A 62 -3.19 -3.95 -6.63
C THR A 62 -3.62 -3.57 -8.04
N GLY A 63 -4.43 -2.51 -8.19
CA GLY A 63 -5.13 -2.24 -9.44
C GLY A 63 -6.27 -3.24 -9.69
N ALA A 64 -6.82 -3.81 -8.60
CA ALA A 64 -7.75 -4.94 -8.64
C ALA A 64 -9.09 -4.60 -9.30
N ALA A 65 -9.54 -3.36 -9.26
CA ALA A 65 -10.77 -2.90 -9.91
C ALA A 65 -10.57 -2.49 -11.38
N GLY A 66 -9.33 -2.56 -11.90
CA GLY A 66 -9.00 -2.40 -13.31
C GLY A 66 -9.33 -3.64 -14.14
N PHE A 67 -9.07 -3.56 -15.47
CA PHE A 67 -9.36 -4.66 -16.40
C PHE A 67 -8.56 -5.92 -16.03
N LEU A 68 -7.24 -5.87 -16.07
CA LEU A 68 -6.39 -7.04 -15.76
C LEU A 68 -6.53 -7.47 -14.31
N GLY A 69 -6.58 -6.51 -13.36
CA GLY A 69 -6.68 -6.81 -11.93
C GLY A 69 -7.93 -7.60 -11.57
N SER A 70 -9.08 -7.26 -12.14
CA SER A 70 -10.34 -7.97 -11.88
C SER A 70 -10.30 -9.43 -12.36
N HIS A 71 -9.78 -9.67 -13.56
CA HIS A 71 -9.59 -11.03 -14.08
C HIS A 71 -8.58 -11.86 -13.27
N LEU A 72 -7.54 -11.21 -12.76
CA LEU A 72 -6.60 -11.86 -11.85
C LEU A 72 -7.27 -12.23 -10.51
N CYS A 73 -8.13 -11.37 -9.96
CA CYS A 73 -8.91 -11.69 -8.77
C CYS A 73 -9.73 -12.98 -8.98
N ASP A 74 -10.50 -13.04 -10.08
CA ASP A 74 -11.28 -14.22 -10.44
C ASP A 74 -10.42 -15.48 -10.57
N ARG A 75 -9.27 -15.35 -11.25
CA ARG A 75 -8.38 -16.47 -11.48
C ARG A 75 -7.78 -17.02 -10.19
N PHE A 76 -7.24 -16.16 -9.34
CA PHE A 76 -6.63 -16.60 -8.08
C PHE A 76 -7.66 -17.18 -7.10
N LEU A 77 -8.87 -16.63 -7.04
CA LEU A 77 -9.97 -17.22 -6.28
C LEU A 77 -10.35 -18.61 -6.78
N LYS A 78 -10.39 -18.81 -8.12
CA LYS A 78 -10.65 -20.11 -8.73
C LYS A 78 -9.55 -21.13 -8.41
N GLU A 79 -8.30 -20.69 -8.25
CA GLU A 79 -7.17 -21.52 -7.86
C GLU A 79 -7.08 -21.76 -6.35
N GLY A 80 -8.04 -21.25 -5.58
CA GLY A 80 -8.14 -21.53 -4.14
C GLY A 80 -7.37 -20.58 -3.25
N TYR A 81 -6.82 -19.48 -3.76
CA TYR A 81 -6.20 -18.44 -2.95
C TYR A 81 -7.23 -17.60 -2.20
N HIS A 82 -6.79 -16.97 -1.12
CA HIS A 82 -7.49 -15.85 -0.52
C HIS A 82 -6.98 -14.56 -1.15
N VAL A 83 -7.85 -13.80 -1.80
CA VAL A 83 -7.48 -12.59 -2.55
C VAL A 83 -7.71 -11.35 -1.72
N VAL A 84 -6.64 -10.59 -1.54
CA VAL A 84 -6.67 -9.22 -1.00
C VAL A 84 -6.58 -8.27 -2.19
N ALA A 85 -7.69 -7.66 -2.56
CA ALA A 85 -7.78 -6.71 -3.67
C ALA A 85 -7.56 -5.29 -3.15
N MET A 86 -6.75 -4.49 -3.84
CA MET A 86 -6.49 -3.10 -3.48
C MET A 86 -6.56 -2.20 -4.71
N ASP A 87 -7.31 -1.09 -4.61
CA ASP A 87 -7.48 -0.12 -5.69
C ASP A 87 -7.89 1.24 -5.11
N ASN A 88 -7.46 2.34 -5.71
CA ASN A 88 -7.88 3.69 -5.33
C ASN A 88 -9.05 4.22 -6.17
N LEU A 89 -9.53 3.42 -7.14
CA LEU A 89 -10.64 3.69 -8.04
C LEU A 89 -10.49 4.95 -8.92
N ILE A 90 -9.26 5.42 -9.13
CA ILE A 90 -9.01 6.60 -9.96
C ILE A 90 -9.35 6.32 -11.44
N THR A 91 -9.08 5.09 -11.90
CA THR A 91 -9.47 4.58 -13.24
C THR A 91 -10.24 3.26 -13.14
N GLY A 92 -10.05 2.52 -12.03
CA GLY A 92 -10.75 1.27 -11.73
C GLY A 92 -12.23 1.49 -11.41
N ARG A 93 -13.04 0.44 -11.58
CA ARG A 93 -14.49 0.47 -11.33
C ARG A 93 -14.89 -0.68 -10.42
N LEU A 94 -15.58 -0.39 -9.31
CA LEU A 94 -16.10 -1.42 -8.39
C LEU A 94 -16.94 -2.48 -9.09
N LYS A 95 -17.69 -2.10 -10.15
CA LYS A 95 -18.50 -3.02 -10.96
C LYS A 95 -17.69 -4.23 -11.46
N ASN A 96 -16.39 -4.07 -11.69
CA ASN A 96 -15.53 -5.15 -12.20
C ASN A 96 -15.32 -6.27 -11.17
N ILE A 97 -15.47 -5.97 -9.87
CA ILE A 97 -15.20 -6.89 -8.74
C ILE A 97 -16.38 -7.05 -7.78
N GLU A 98 -17.53 -6.39 -8.03
CA GLU A 98 -18.69 -6.41 -7.13
C GLU A 98 -19.24 -7.82 -6.88
N HIS A 99 -19.16 -8.71 -7.88
CA HIS A 99 -19.58 -10.10 -7.79
C HIS A 99 -18.76 -10.92 -6.77
N LEU A 100 -17.58 -10.43 -6.38
CA LEU A 100 -16.67 -11.08 -5.43
C LEU A 100 -16.94 -10.70 -3.97
N PHE A 101 -17.66 -9.61 -3.69
CA PHE A 101 -17.83 -9.08 -2.32
C PHE A 101 -18.57 -10.02 -1.36
N LYS A 102 -19.34 -10.98 -1.89
CA LYS A 102 -20.04 -11.98 -1.06
C LYS A 102 -19.18 -13.19 -0.67
N ARG A 103 -17.95 -13.27 -1.17
CA ARG A 103 -17.05 -14.39 -0.91
C ARG A 103 -16.27 -14.18 0.39
N SER A 104 -16.12 -15.22 1.18
CA SER A 104 -15.34 -15.21 2.42
C SER A 104 -13.81 -15.24 2.18
N ASP A 105 -13.38 -15.56 0.97
CA ASP A 105 -11.98 -15.62 0.54
C ASP A 105 -11.56 -14.41 -0.30
N PHE A 106 -12.33 -13.31 -0.25
CA PHE A 106 -12.07 -12.06 -0.95
C PHE A 106 -12.20 -10.88 0.02
N GLU A 107 -11.18 -10.01 0.05
CA GLU A 107 -11.17 -8.76 0.80
C GLU A 107 -10.86 -7.60 -0.16
N PHE A 108 -11.54 -6.46 -0.02
CA PHE A 108 -11.26 -5.26 -0.81
C PHE A 108 -10.82 -4.10 0.08
N TYR A 109 -9.71 -3.49 -0.26
CA TYR A 109 -9.17 -2.29 0.36
C TYR A 109 -9.20 -1.13 -0.64
N HIS A 110 -10.03 -0.12 -0.36
CA HIS A 110 -9.97 1.14 -1.09
C HIS A 110 -8.76 1.94 -0.60
N HIS A 111 -7.63 1.85 -1.33
CA HIS A 111 -6.37 2.43 -0.86
C HIS A 111 -5.44 2.80 -2.02
N ASP A 112 -4.69 3.91 -1.84
CA ASP A 112 -3.67 4.35 -2.79
C ASP A 112 -2.30 3.79 -2.42
N VAL A 113 -1.73 2.95 -3.28
CA VAL A 113 -0.43 2.32 -3.06
C VAL A 113 0.74 3.30 -3.02
N SER A 114 0.56 4.54 -3.49
CA SER A 114 1.56 5.61 -3.37
C SER A 114 1.73 6.13 -1.93
N THR A 115 0.82 5.74 -1.02
CA THR A 115 0.90 5.97 0.41
C THR A 115 1.38 4.72 1.14
N PHE A 116 1.57 4.79 2.48
CA PHE A 116 2.00 3.63 3.26
C PHE A 116 1.00 2.47 3.16
N VAL A 117 1.47 1.31 2.73
CA VAL A 117 0.64 0.11 2.55
C VAL A 117 0.86 -0.86 3.70
N HIS A 118 -0.23 -1.20 4.38
CA HIS A 118 -0.26 -2.25 5.40
C HIS A 118 -1.36 -3.26 5.10
N VAL A 119 -1.01 -4.54 5.08
CA VAL A 119 -1.97 -5.66 4.94
C VAL A 119 -1.76 -6.59 6.12
N PRO A 120 -2.78 -6.82 6.98
CA PRO A 120 -2.65 -7.73 8.10
C PRO A 120 -2.52 -9.20 7.64
N GLY A 121 -1.86 -10.03 8.47
CA GLY A 121 -1.63 -11.46 8.19
C GLY A 121 -0.52 -11.69 7.15
N ASP A 122 -0.34 -12.96 6.78
CA ASP A 122 0.70 -13.38 5.85
C ASP A 122 0.28 -13.13 4.40
N LEU A 123 1.27 -12.88 3.54
CA LEU A 123 1.10 -12.80 2.10
C LEU A 123 2.12 -13.72 1.44
N LYS A 124 1.70 -14.51 0.47
CA LYS A 124 2.59 -15.34 -0.36
C LYS A 124 3.03 -14.62 -1.63
N TYR A 125 2.09 -13.91 -2.25
CA TYR A 125 2.32 -13.17 -3.50
C TYR A 125 1.77 -11.77 -3.40
N ILE A 126 2.44 -10.85 -4.12
CA ILE A 126 1.98 -9.49 -4.40
C ILE A 126 2.02 -9.29 -5.91
N LEU A 127 0.88 -8.97 -6.51
CA LEU A 127 0.75 -8.66 -7.93
C LEU A 127 0.46 -7.18 -8.08
N HIS A 128 1.46 -6.42 -8.54
CA HIS A 128 1.34 -4.97 -8.69
C HIS A 128 0.94 -4.60 -10.11
N PHE A 129 -0.36 -4.33 -10.28
CA PHE A 129 -1.00 -3.90 -11.53
C PHE A 129 -1.62 -2.50 -11.41
N ALA A 130 -1.44 -1.82 -10.27
CA ALA A 130 -1.94 -0.47 -10.08
C ALA A 130 -1.11 0.52 -10.90
N SER A 131 -1.64 0.90 -12.05
CA SER A 131 -1.14 2.01 -12.87
C SER A 131 -2.22 2.44 -13.86
N PRO A 132 -2.39 3.75 -14.14
CA PRO A 132 -3.15 4.20 -15.30
C PRO A 132 -2.43 3.71 -16.58
N ALA A 133 -3.05 2.77 -17.30
CA ALA A 133 -2.41 2.14 -18.47
C ALA A 133 -2.83 2.78 -19.81
N SER A 134 -3.95 3.55 -19.81
CA SER A 134 -4.44 4.21 -21.00
C SER A 134 -3.70 5.54 -21.24
N PRO A 135 -3.21 5.84 -22.48
CA PRO A 135 -2.63 7.14 -22.82
C PRO A 135 -3.52 8.33 -22.47
N ILE A 136 -4.83 8.18 -22.67
CA ILE A 136 -5.81 9.22 -22.33
C ILE A 136 -5.82 9.51 -20.82
N ASP A 137 -5.65 8.48 -19.99
CA ASP A 137 -5.70 8.63 -18.52
C ASP A 137 -4.37 9.13 -17.97
N TYR A 138 -3.24 8.51 -18.32
CA TYR A 138 -1.95 8.92 -17.75
C TYR A 138 -1.50 10.32 -18.22
N LEU A 139 -1.93 10.78 -19.40
CA LEU A 139 -1.70 12.17 -19.85
C LEU A 139 -2.52 13.19 -19.05
N LYS A 140 -3.70 12.82 -18.56
CA LYS A 140 -4.54 13.69 -17.71
C LYS A 140 -4.04 13.75 -16.26
N ILE A 141 -3.45 12.66 -15.75
CA ILE A 141 -3.00 12.55 -14.36
C ILE A 141 -1.52 12.14 -14.25
N PRO A 142 -0.58 12.86 -14.88
CA PRO A 142 0.82 12.44 -15.01
C PRO A 142 1.53 12.33 -13.67
N ILE A 143 1.21 13.21 -12.70
CA ILE A 143 1.83 13.17 -11.36
C ILE A 143 1.39 11.92 -10.59
N GLN A 144 0.11 11.57 -10.65
CA GLN A 144 -0.42 10.36 -10.02
C GLN A 144 0.17 9.11 -10.66
N THR A 145 0.31 9.09 -11.98
CA THR A 145 0.97 8.01 -12.73
C THR A 145 2.42 7.83 -12.29
N LEU A 146 3.18 8.91 -12.19
CA LEU A 146 4.56 8.87 -11.68
C LEU A 146 4.63 8.37 -10.24
N LYS A 147 3.74 8.84 -9.37
CA LYS A 147 3.70 8.41 -7.96
C LYS A 147 3.39 6.93 -7.81
N VAL A 148 2.41 6.40 -8.52
CA VAL A 148 2.07 4.98 -8.42
C VAL A 148 3.19 4.09 -8.96
N SER A 149 3.84 4.49 -10.04
CA SER A 149 4.95 3.73 -10.65
C SER A 149 6.22 3.75 -9.79
N SER A 150 6.52 4.84 -9.10
CA SER A 150 7.71 4.98 -8.25
C SER A 150 7.43 4.65 -6.78
N LEU A 151 6.65 5.49 -6.09
CA LEU A 151 6.36 5.32 -4.65
C LEU A 151 5.49 4.08 -4.41
N GLY A 152 4.51 3.79 -5.27
CA GLY A 152 3.69 2.59 -5.17
C GLY A 152 4.53 1.33 -5.24
N THR A 153 5.40 1.21 -6.23
CA THR A 153 6.33 0.09 -6.35
C THR A 153 7.27 0.01 -5.16
N HIS A 154 7.84 1.14 -4.70
CA HIS A 154 8.70 1.20 -3.51
C HIS A 154 7.99 0.67 -2.26
N ASN A 155 6.76 1.10 -1.99
CA ASN A 155 5.98 0.69 -0.84
C ASN A 155 5.66 -0.81 -0.88
N LEU A 156 5.31 -1.34 -2.05
CA LEU A 156 5.00 -2.76 -2.22
C LEU A 156 6.24 -3.65 -2.15
N LEU A 157 7.40 -3.18 -2.60
CA LEU A 157 8.69 -3.86 -2.37
C LEU A 157 9.03 -3.93 -0.87
N GLY A 158 8.79 -2.84 -0.14
CA GLY A 158 8.91 -2.81 1.32
C GLY A 158 7.98 -3.81 2.01
N LEU A 159 6.69 -3.85 1.59
CA LEU A 159 5.73 -4.82 2.09
C LEU A 159 6.14 -6.26 1.76
N ALA A 160 6.57 -6.52 0.52
CA ALA A 160 7.03 -7.84 0.09
C ALA A 160 8.21 -8.32 0.96
N LYS A 161 9.19 -7.46 1.19
CA LYS A 161 10.33 -7.75 2.08
C LYS A 161 9.88 -8.05 3.52
N ALA A 162 8.98 -7.24 4.07
CA ALA A 162 8.47 -7.41 5.44
C ALA A 162 7.65 -8.70 5.62
N LYS A 163 6.96 -9.16 4.57
CA LYS A 163 6.13 -10.37 4.58
C LYS A 163 6.85 -11.63 4.07
N GLY A 164 8.05 -11.51 3.51
CA GLY A 164 8.70 -12.62 2.80
C GLY A 164 7.93 -13.05 1.54
N ALA A 165 7.11 -12.16 0.99
CA ALA A 165 6.27 -12.43 -0.17
C ALA A 165 7.05 -12.28 -1.49
N ARG A 166 6.69 -13.08 -2.50
CA ARG A 166 7.15 -12.85 -3.87
C ARG A 166 6.31 -11.75 -4.51
N ILE A 167 6.98 -10.83 -5.22
CA ILE A 167 6.31 -9.73 -5.93
C ILE A 167 6.49 -9.86 -7.43
N LEU A 168 5.41 -9.60 -8.17
CA LEU A 168 5.40 -9.38 -9.60
C LEU A 168 4.93 -7.94 -9.85
N VAL A 169 5.69 -7.19 -10.64
CA VAL A 169 5.35 -5.84 -11.07
C VAL A 169 5.05 -5.86 -12.56
N ALA A 170 3.87 -5.41 -12.95
CA ALA A 170 3.52 -5.21 -14.34
C ALA A 170 4.34 -4.02 -14.87
N SER A 171 5.23 -4.30 -15.81
CA SER A 171 6.01 -3.29 -16.51
C SER A 171 5.27 -2.83 -17.78
N THR A 172 5.95 -2.18 -18.68
CA THR A 172 5.37 -1.57 -19.88
C THR A 172 6.20 -1.94 -21.12
N SER A 173 5.56 -1.94 -22.29
CA SER A 173 6.23 -2.21 -23.58
C SER A 173 7.21 -1.11 -23.97
N GLU A 174 6.99 0.12 -23.49
CA GLU A 174 7.85 1.27 -23.77
C GLU A 174 9.29 1.11 -23.25
N VAL A 175 9.53 0.16 -22.33
CA VAL A 175 10.88 -0.20 -21.85
C VAL A 175 11.77 -0.74 -22.97
N TYR A 176 11.19 -1.28 -24.05
CA TYR A 176 11.91 -1.80 -25.20
C TYR A 176 12.21 -0.75 -26.27
N GLY A 177 11.72 0.48 -26.10
CA GLY A 177 11.90 1.58 -27.03
C GLY A 177 10.86 1.61 -28.16
N ASP A 178 11.14 2.44 -29.15
CA ASP A 178 10.33 2.55 -30.37
C ASP A 178 10.79 1.48 -31.36
N PRO A 179 9.88 0.60 -31.85
CA PRO A 179 10.23 -0.47 -32.79
C PRO A 179 10.57 0.05 -34.19
#